data_d15175f58cfb4fe222fa2643cdb3f457
#
_entry.id   d15175f58cfb4fe222fa2643cdb3f457
#
_cell.length_a   1.000
_cell.length_b   1.000
_cell.length_c   1.000
_cell.angle_alpha   90.00
_cell.angle_beta   90.00
_cell.angle_gamma   90.00
#
_symmetry.space_group_name_H-M   'P 1'
#
loop_
_entity.id
_entity.type
_entity.pdbx_description
1 polymer ?
#
loop_
_entity_poly.entity_id
_entity_poly.type
_entity_poly.pdbx_seq_one_letter_code
_entity_poly.pdbx_strand_id
1 'polypeptide(L)'
;MTDPATLRRRFLAEPLTLRNERRDFPEWHRGRPHYLLWAIDTDLAAVRARVVAAQRALDGLLLDGYRRQPHITLALCGFPARGAEPAVDEFDLAWLQARVAALEAARVAPFTLAIGGLESFSSAPFLHVGGALAALAALRACLHADAPHPQGEYVPHVTVGLYADALPTAAVAPRFAACAAPPLHFTVERICLMRYAAAEIGGALSTLAEWDLAAHRLHWRDASSSAALFAAGTLDRASRSAVPAAARHPEVS
;
A
#
# COMPACT_ATOMS: atom_id res chain seq x y z
N MET A 1 -7.50 -17.89 3.39
CA MET A 1 -6.32 -17.62 2.52
C MET A 1 -6.77 -17.73 1.08
N THR A 2 -6.72 -16.63 0.35
CA THR A 2 -7.16 -16.62 -1.06
C THR A 2 -6.05 -17.24 -1.91
N ASP A 3 -6.29 -18.44 -2.42
CA ASP A 3 -5.33 -19.12 -3.30
C ASP A 3 -5.29 -18.44 -4.70
N PRO A 4 -4.17 -18.60 -5.46
CA PRO A 4 -4.02 -17.97 -6.78
C PRO A 4 -5.14 -18.33 -7.76
N ALA A 5 -5.69 -19.56 -7.71
CA ALA A 5 -6.78 -19.97 -8.59
C ALA A 5 -8.07 -19.21 -8.28
N THR A 6 -8.33 -18.93 -7.01
CA THR A 6 -9.46 -18.09 -6.58
C THR A 6 -9.27 -16.63 -7.01
N LEU A 7 -8.06 -16.08 -6.88
CA LEU A 7 -7.74 -14.73 -7.37
C LEU A 7 -7.96 -14.63 -8.89
N ARG A 8 -7.49 -15.63 -9.64
CA ARG A 8 -7.68 -15.72 -11.09
C ARG A 8 -9.16 -15.79 -11.47
N ARG A 9 -9.98 -16.58 -10.75
CA ARG A 9 -11.43 -16.63 -11.00
C ARG A 9 -12.11 -15.29 -10.71
N ARG A 10 -11.73 -14.61 -9.63
CA ARG A 10 -12.25 -13.27 -9.31
C ARG A 10 -11.90 -12.25 -10.38
N PHE A 11 -10.65 -12.26 -10.85
CA PHE A 11 -10.23 -11.38 -11.94
C PHE A 11 -11.02 -11.64 -13.23
N LEU A 12 -11.21 -12.90 -13.61
CA LEU A 12 -11.96 -13.28 -14.81
C LEU A 12 -13.49 -13.10 -14.68
N ALA A 13 -14.03 -12.93 -13.47
CA ALA A 13 -15.41 -12.59 -13.26
C ALA A 13 -15.72 -11.11 -13.61
N GLU A 14 -14.71 -10.24 -13.60
CA GLU A 14 -14.81 -8.88 -14.10
C GLU A 14 -14.62 -8.88 -15.63
N PRO A 15 -15.48 -8.21 -16.41
CA PRO A 15 -15.34 -8.21 -17.87
C PRO A 15 -14.11 -7.42 -18.34
N LEU A 16 -13.77 -6.34 -17.65
CA LEU A 16 -12.73 -5.40 -18.02
C LEU A 16 -11.84 -5.04 -16.82
N THR A 17 -10.59 -4.68 -17.11
CA THR A 17 -9.73 -3.98 -16.16
C THR A 17 -10.24 -2.55 -15.93
N LEU A 18 -9.81 -1.92 -14.83
CA LEU A 18 -10.08 -0.52 -14.57
C LEU A 18 -8.97 0.34 -15.20
N ARG A 19 -9.38 1.34 -15.99
CA ARG A 19 -8.44 2.35 -16.49
C ARG A 19 -7.99 3.24 -15.35
N ASN A 20 -6.68 3.35 -15.18
CA ASN A 20 -6.08 4.34 -14.29
C ASN A 20 -5.65 5.56 -15.11
N GLU A 21 -5.72 6.73 -14.49
CA GLU A 21 -5.36 8.00 -15.14
C GLU A 21 -4.10 8.58 -14.47
N ARG A 22 -3.14 8.96 -15.32
CA ARG A 22 -1.95 9.66 -14.85
C ARG A 22 -2.21 11.15 -14.77
N ARG A 23 -2.85 11.58 -13.70
CA ARG A 23 -3.08 12.99 -13.41
C ARG A 23 -2.92 13.29 -11.92
N ASP A 24 -2.80 14.54 -11.59
CA ASP A 24 -3.04 15.00 -10.23
C ASP A 24 -4.54 14.90 -9.90
N PHE A 25 -4.85 14.55 -8.65
CA PHE A 25 -6.20 14.44 -8.12
C PHE A 25 -6.41 15.46 -6.98
N PRO A 26 -6.45 16.79 -7.28
CA PRO A 26 -6.61 17.83 -6.27
C PRO A 26 -7.92 17.69 -5.47
N GLU A 27 -8.96 17.10 -6.08
CA GLU A 27 -10.23 16.78 -5.41
C GLU A 27 -10.07 15.75 -4.29
N TRP A 28 -9.08 14.86 -4.39
CA TRP A 28 -8.76 13.87 -3.37
C TRP A 28 -7.80 14.42 -2.30
N HIS A 29 -6.62 14.88 -2.69
CA HIS A 29 -5.61 15.30 -1.71
C HIS A 29 -5.85 16.69 -1.13
N ARG A 30 -6.67 17.56 -1.76
CA ARG A 30 -7.06 18.90 -1.27
C ARG A 30 -5.87 19.75 -0.81
N GLY A 31 -4.79 19.75 -1.61
CA GLY A 31 -3.55 20.46 -1.32
C GLY A 31 -2.69 19.83 -0.21
N ARG A 32 -3.03 18.62 0.27
CA ARG A 32 -2.19 17.86 1.22
C ARG A 32 -1.10 17.13 0.44
N PRO A 33 0.20 17.38 0.73
CA PRO A 33 1.27 16.96 -0.16
C PRO A 33 1.63 15.48 -0.07
N HIS A 34 1.40 14.83 1.09
CA HIS A 34 1.86 13.48 1.35
C HIS A 34 0.78 12.61 1.96
N TYR A 35 0.61 11.41 1.41
CA TYR A 35 -0.22 10.35 1.98
C TYR A 35 0.67 9.28 2.62
N LEU A 36 0.27 8.73 3.76
CA LEU A 36 1.06 7.80 4.53
C LEU A 36 0.44 6.40 4.59
N LEU A 37 1.32 5.42 4.71
CA LEU A 37 0.95 4.01 4.86
C LEU A 37 1.98 3.27 5.71
N TRP A 38 1.54 2.20 6.36
CA TRP A 38 2.41 1.16 6.88
C TRP A 38 2.60 0.08 5.83
N ALA A 39 3.83 -0.32 5.59
CA ALA A 39 4.16 -1.34 4.59
C ALA A 39 5.36 -2.20 5.03
N ILE A 40 5.47 -3.38 4.44
CA ILE A 40 6.70 -4.16 4.42
C ILE A 40 7.47 -3.74 3.16
N ASP A 41 8.69 -3.25 3.35
CA ASP A 41 9.62 -3.00 2.25
C ASP A 41 10.09 -4.34 1.68
N THR A 42 9.81 -4.58 0.41
CA THR A 42 10.25 -5.77 -0.34
C THR A 42 11.17 -5.41 -1.50
N ASP A 43 11.80 -4.22 -1.45
CA ASP A 43 12.68 -3.73 -2.50
C ASP A 43 14.04 -4.47 -2.55
N LEU A 44 13.96 -5.79 -2.64
CA LEU A 44 15.07 -6.72 -2.78
C LEU A 44 15.39 -6.93 -4.26
N ALA A 45 16.66 -7.15 -4.60
CA ALA A 45 17.10 -7.35 -5.99
C ALA A 45 16.31 -8.45 -6.72
N ALA A 46 16.05 -9.59 -6.05
CA ALA A 46 15.28 -10.70 -6.63
C ALA A 46 13.80 -10.33 -6.86
N VAL A 47 13.20 -9.54 -5.95
CA VAL A 47 11.81 -9.07 -6.09
C VAL A 47 11.71 -8.05 -7.22
N ARG A 48 12.63 -7.06 -7.28
CA ARG A 48 12.70 -6.11 -8.41
C ARG A 48 12.81 -6.83 -9.75
N ALA A 49 13.69 -7.84 -9.84
CA ALA A 49 13.83 -8.63 -11.07
C ALA A 49 12.51 -9.31 -11.48
N ARG A 50 11.74 -9.84 -10.50
CA ARG A 50 10.43 -10.44 -10.74
C ARG A 50 9.38 -9.43 -11.16
N VAL A 51 9.35 -8.25 -10.53
CA VAL A 51 8.47 -7.13 -10.93
C VAL A 51 8.77 -6.71 -12.37
N VAL A 52 10.04 -6.52 -12.73
CA VAL A 52 10.45 -6.18 -14.11
C VAL A 52 10.03 -7.27 -15.11
N ALA A 53 10.17 -8.55 -14.75
CA ALA A 53 9.71 -9.66 -15.62
C ALA A 53 8.19 -9.63 -15.82
N ALA A 54 7.43 -9.35 -14.75
CA ALA A 54 5.98 -9.19 -14.81
C ALA A 54 5.56 -7.97 -15.66
N GLN A 55 6.23 -6.84 -15.50
CA GLN A 55 6.00 -5.64 -16.34
C GLN A 55 6.24 -5.93 -17.81
N ARG A 56 7.31 -6.67 -18.16
CA ARG A 56 7.57 -7.08 -19.54
C ARG A 56 6.48 -8.01 -20.09
N ALA A 57 5.98 -8.95 -19.28
CA ALA A 57 4.88 -9.82 -19.69
C ALA A 57 3.59 -9.03 -19.96
N LEU A 58 3.40 -7.90 -19.30
CA LEU A 58 2.26 -7.00 -19.43
C LEU A 58 2.58 -5.76 -20.29
N ASP A 59 3.64 -5.82 -21.11
CA ASP A 59 4.03 -4.70 -21.97
C ASP A 59 2.86 -4.20 -22.82
N GLY A 60 2.72 -2.86 -22.89
CA GLY A 60 1.62 -2.19 -23.58
C GLY A 60 0.29 -2.16 -22.81
N LEU A 61 0.18 -2.77 -21.62
CA LEU A 61 -1.05 -2.80 -20.83
C LEU A 61 -1.01 -1.88 -19.60
N LEU A 62 0.19 -1.50 -19.17
CA LEU A 62 0.40 -0.76 -17.92
C LEU A 62 0.57 0.74 -18.18
N LEU A 63 0.14 1.52 -17.21
CA LEU A 63 0.35 2.95 -17.17
C LEU A 63 1.84 3.26 -17.03
N ASP A 64 2.36 4.10 -17.91
CA ASP A 64 3.77 4.50 -17.91
C ASP A 64 4.19 5.21 -16.62
N GLY A 65 5.49 5.11 -16.29
CA GLY A 65 6.12 5.86 -15.21
C GLY A 65 5.70 5.44 -13.81
N TYR A 66 5.24 4.21 -13.60
CA TYR A 66 5.09 3.64 -12.27
C TYR A 66 6.48 3.46 -11.64
N ARG A 67 6.75 4.18 -10.53
CA ARG A 67 8.07 4.25 -9.88
C ARG A 67 8.03 3.79 -8.43
N ARG A 68 6.88 3.34 -7.94
CA ARG A 68 6.74 2.86 -6.57
C ARG A 68 7.54 1.59 -6.38
N GLN A 69 8.40 1.58 -5.37
CA GLN A 69 9.23 0.43 -5.02
C GLN A 69 8.36 -0.74 -4.59
N PRO A 70 8.80 -2.00 -4.82
CA PRO A 70 8.13 -3.19 -4.34
C PRO A 70 7.88 -3.14 -2.83
N HIS A 71 6.63 -3.27 -2.41
CA HIS A 71 6.22 -3.25 -1.01
C HIS A 71 4.91 -4.02 -0.84
N ILE A 72 4.61 -4.41 0.40
CA ILE A 72 3.33 -4.99 0.78
C ILE A 72 2.64 -4.01 1.71
N THR A 73 1.56 -3.37 1.27
CA THR A 73 0.78 -2.45 2.10
C THR A 73 0.11 -3.21 3.24
N LEU A 74 0.33 -2.76 4.48
CA LEU A 74 -0.32 -3.28 5.68
C LEU A 74 -1.55 -2.46 6.06
N ALA A 75 -1.41 -1.14 6.07
CA ALA A 75 -2.47 -0.20 6.42
C ALA A 75 -2.25 1.15 5.75
N LEU A 76 -3.32 1.75 5.26
CA LEU A 76 -3.34 3.13 4.82
C LEU A 76 -3.60 4.02 6.04
N CYS A 77 -2.73 5.00 6.28
CA CYS A 77 -2.89 5.93 7.40
C CYS A 77 -3.75 7.13 7.03
N GLY A 78 -3.65 7.59 5.79
CA GLY A 78 -4.26 8.85 5.40
C GLY A 78 -3.26 10.00 5.33
N PHE A 79 -3.80 11.20 5.46
CA PHE A 79 -3.02 12.44 5.48
C PHE A 79 -2.67 12.84 6.92
N PRO A 80 -1.49 13.45 7.18
CA PRO A 80 -1.23 14.05 8.47
C PRO A 80 -2.23 15.18 8.77
N ALA A 81 -2.80 15.17 9.98
CA ALA A 81 -3.76 16.16 10.40
C ALA A 81 -3.16 17.57 10.41
N ARG A 82 -3.92 18.56 9.92
CA ARG A 82 -3.53 19.97 9.89
C ARG A 82 -4.13 20.78 11.01
N GLY A 83 -4.91 20.19 11.89
CA GLY A 83 -5.60 20.87 12.98
C GLY A 83 -5.86 19.96 14.15
N ALA A 84 -6.44 20.52 15.21
CA ALA A 84 -6.75 19.81 16.46
C ALA A 84 -7.84 18.73 16.29
N GLU A 85 -8.67 18.85 15.26
CA GLU A 85 -9.72 17.86 14.95
C GLU A 85 -9.42 17.25 13.57
N PRO A 86 -8.83 16.02 13.52
CA PRO A 86 -8.56 15.33 12.26
C PRO A 86 -9.83 15.08 11.46
N ALA A 87 -9.76 15.25 10.13
CA ALA A 87 -10.79 14.78 9.23
C ALA A 87 -10.78 13.25 9.15
N VAL A 88 -11.84 12.66 8.57
CA VAL A 88 -12.01 11.20 8.47
C VAL A 88 -10.85 10.48 7.74
N ASP A 89 -10.18 11.19 6.83
CA ASP A 89 -9.04 10.72 6.04
C ASP A 89 -7.70 11.28 6.55
N GLU A 90 -7.68 11.82 7.77
CA GLU A 90 -6.49 12.35 8.43
C GLU A 90 -6.17 11.56 9.70
N PHE A 91 -4.89 11.57 10.08
CA PHE A 91 -4.43 11.01 11.35
C PHE A 91 -3.49 12.00 12.06
N ASP A 92 -3.49 11.95 13.37
CA ASP A 92 -2.66 12.77 14.25
C ASP A 92 -1.57 11.95 14.96
N LEU A 93 -0.78 12.62 15.79
CA LEU A 93 0.26 11.98 16.59
C LEU A 93 -0.32 11.00 17.62
N ALA A 94 -1.47 11.29 18.20
CA ALA A 94 -2.10 10.41 19.19
C ALA A 94 -2.55 9.09 18.53
N TRP A 95 -3.10 9.16 17.32
CA TRP A 95 -3.43 7.99 16.52
C TRP A 95 -2.19 7.14 16.24
N LEU A 96 -1.08 7.76 15.80
CA LEU A 96 0.17 7.04 15.53
C LEU A 96 0.72 6.38 16.80
N GLN A 97 0.72 7.09 17.93
CA GLN A 97 1.17 6.56 19.22
C GLN A 97 0.34 5.35 19.67
N ALA A 98 -0.97 5.38 19.48
CA ALA A 98 -1.85 4.26 19.79
C ALA A 98 -1.51 3.01 18.95
N ARG A 99 -1.15 3.18 17.65
CA ARG A 99 -0.71 2.06 16.79
C ARG A 99 0.64 1.50 17.23
N VAL A 100 1.58 2.36 17.61
CA VAL A 100 2.88 1.93 18.17
C VAL A 100 2.67 1.14 19.47
N ALA A 101 1.83 1.63 20.38
CA ALA A 101 1.51 0.91 21.61
C ALA A 101 0.84 -0.47 21.34
N ALA A 102 -0.04 -0.56 20.34
CA ALA A 102 -0.64 -1.84 19.93
C ALA A 102 0.41 -2.80 19.35
N LEU A 103 1.36 -2.32 18.55
CA LEU A 103 2.49 -3.12 18.05
C LEU A 103 3.39 -3.61 19.19
N GLU A 104 3.68 -2.75 20.18
CA GLU A 104 4.44 -3.11 21.39
C GLU A 104 3.74 -4.23 22.18
N ALA A 105 2.43 -4.12 22.37
CA ALA A 105 1.63 -5.10 23.10
C ALA A 105 1.55 -6.45 22.37
N ALA A 106 1.42 -6.43 21.05
CA ALA A 106 1.25 -7.64 20.23
C ALA A 106 2.55 -8.48 20.11
N ARG A 107 3.72 -7.86 20.24
CA ARG A 107 5.04 -8.51 20.20
C ARG A 107 5.22 -9.52 19.06
N VAL A 108 4.77 -9.15 17.87
CA VAL A 108 4.94 -10.01 16.69
C VAL A 108 6.42 -10.14 16.37
N ALA A 109 6.94 -11.39 16.40
CA ALA A 109 8.33 -11.70 16.07
C ALA A 109 8.58 -11.65 14.56
N PRO A 110 9.85 -11.55 14.11
CA PRO A 110 10.21 -11.72 12.70
C PRO A 110 9.62 -13.01 12.12
N PHE A 111 9.17 -12.94 10.86
CA PHE A 111 8.49 -14.06 10.20
C PHE A 111 8.82 -14.11 8.71
N THR A 112 8.57 -15.28 8.08
CA THR A 112 8.88 -15.48 6.67
C THR A 112 7.63 -15.36 5.79
N LEU A 113 7.75 -14.58 4.71
CA LEU A 113 6.78 -14.50 3.62
C LEU A 113 7.37 -15.09 2.33
N ALA A 114 6.49 -15.38 1.39
CA ALA A 114 6.84 -15.92 0.09
C ALA A 114 6.14 -15.09 -1.01
N ILE A 115 6.91 -14.52 -1.94
CA ILE A 115 6.38 -13.83 -3.12
C ILE A 115 6.27 -14.82 -4.25
N GLY A 116 5.04 -15.05 -4.71
CA GLY A 116 4.69 -16.02 -5.74
C GLY A 116 4.61 -15.44 -7.15
N GLY A 117 3.69 -16.00 -7.95
CA GLY A 117 3.45 -15.62 -9.33
C GLY A 117 2.58 -14.38 -9.50
N LEU A 118 2.37 -14.01 -10.75
CA LEU A 118 1.56 -12.86 -11.17
C LEU A 118 0.06 -13.21 -11.12
N GLU A 119 -0.69 -12.37 -10.45
CA GLU A 119 -2.15 -12.33 -10.39
C GLU A 119 -2.64 -10.90 -10.59
N SER A 120 -3.95 -10.66 -10.56
CA SER A 120 -4.47 -9.32 -10.75
C SER A 120 -5.76 -9.05 -10.00
N PHE A 121 -5.91 -7.81 -9.54
CA PHE A 121 -7.20 -7.14 -9.37
C PHE A 121 -7.64 -6.53 -10.71
N SER A 122 -8.87 -6.08 -10.79
CA SER A 122 -9.32 -5.33 -11.97
C SER A 122 -8.56 -4.02 -12.18
N SER A 123 -8.05 -3.38 -11.11
CA SER A 123 -7.32 -2.12 -11.18
C SER A 123 -5.81 -2.26 -11.38
N ALA A 124 -5.18 -3.35 -10.87
CA ALA A 124 -3.74 -3.47 -10.79
C ALA A 124 -3.27 -4.93 -10.81
N PRO A 125 -2.27 -5.30 -11.64
CA PRO A 125 -1.58 -6.57 -11.54
C PRO A 125 -0.60 -6.56 -10.36
N PHE A 126 -0.41 -7.73 -9.74
CA PHE A 126 0.43 -7.88 -8.56
C PHE A 126 1.10 -9.25 -8.47
N LEU A 127 2.20 -9.32 -7.73
CA LEU A 127 2.76 -10.59 -7.29
C LEU A 127 2.04 -11.04 -6.02
N HIS A 128 1.54 -12.26 -6.02
CA HIS A 128 0.84 -12.86 -4.88
C HIS A 128 1.81 -13.08 -3.70
N VAL A 129 1.35 -12.86 -2.48
CA VAL A 129 2.13 -13.08 -1.25
C VAL A 129 1.47 -14.15 -0.39
N GLY A 130 2.28 -15.12 0.04
CA GLY A 130 1.91 -16.19 0.96
C GLY A 130 2.89 -16.31 2.13
N GLY A 131 2.82 -17.40 2.89
CA GLY A 131 3.69 -17.66 4.03
C GLY A 131 3.00 -17.44 5.38
N ALA A 132 3.66 -16.78 6.33
CA ALA A 132 3.16 -16.57 7.70
C ALA A 132 2.03 -15.55 7.79
N LEU A 133 0.90 -15.81 7.14
CA LEU A 133 -0.24 -14.87 7.05
C LEU A 133 -0.89 -14.54 8.40
N ALA A 134 -0.75 -15.41 9.41
CA ALA A 134 -1.23 -15.13 10.76
C ALA A 134 -0.46 -13.98 11.41
N ALA A 135 0.87 -13.92 11.24
CA ALA A 135 1.70 -12.81 11.72
C ALA A 135 1.35 -11.51 10.99
N LEU A 136 1.14 -11.61 9.67
CA LEU A 136 0.69 -10.48 8.85
C LEU A 136 -0.67 -9.94 9.31
N ALA A 137 -1.63 -10.83 9.62
CA ALA A 137 -2.94 -10.45 10.13
C ALA A 137 -2.85 -9.79 11.51
N ALA A 138 -1.97 -10.29 12.39
CA ALA A 138 -1.74 -9.69 13.72
C ALA A 138 -1.19 -8.25 13.59
N LEU A 139 -0.20 -8.02 12.73
CA LEU A 139 0.30 -6.66 12.45
C LEU A 139 -0.81 -5.74 11.93
N ARG A 140 -1.61 -6.22 10.97
CA ARG A 140 -2.72 -5.43 10.43
C ARG A 140 -3.76 -5.09 11.50
N ALA A 141 -4.08 -6.02 12.39
CA ALA A 141 -5.01 -5.78 13.50
C ALA A 141 -4.52 -4.62 14.40
N CYS A 142 -3.21 -4.57 14.72
CA CYS A 142 -2.62 -3.46 15.47
C CYS A 142 -2.75 -2.12 14.73
N LEU A 143 -2.59 -2.14 13.40
CA LEU A 143 -2.56 -0.92 12.59
C LEU A 143 -3.96 -0.41 12.20
N HIS A 144 -5.02 -1.25 12.31
CA HIS A 144 -6.39 -0.92 11.94
C HIS A 144 -7.38 -0.87 13.11
N ALA A 145 -6.92 -0.94 14.37
CA ALA A 145 -7.77 -1.19 15.54
C ALA A 145 -9.04 -0.32 15.65
N ASP A 146 -9.06 0.89 15.08
CA ASP A 146 -10.23 1.81 15.09
C ASP A 146 -10.63 2.30 13.69
N ALA A 147 -10.01 1.78 12.63
CA ALA A 147 -10.38 2.16 11.28
C ALA A 147 -11.54 1.29 10.80
N PRO A 148 -12.55 1.85 10.11
CA PRO A 148 -13.51 1.02 9.41
C PRO A 148 -12.72 0.14 8.43
N HIS A 149 -12.83 -1.19 8.60
CA HIS A 149 -12.17 -2.13 7.71
C HIS A 149 -12.57 -1.81 6.27
N PRO A 150 -11.60 -1.68 5.34
CA PRO A 150 -11.93 -1.64 3.92
C PRO A 150 -12.85 -2.84 3.63
N GLN A 151 -13.97 -2.60 2.98
CA GLN A 151 -14.88 -3.68 2.62
C GLN A 151 -14.15 -4.67 1.73
N GLY A 152 -14.04 -5.92 2.17
CA GLY A 152 -13.41 -7.00 1.41
C GLY A 152 -12.32 -7.76 2.16
N GLU A 153 -11.97 -8.91 1.61
CA GLU A 153 -10.88 -9.75 2.11
C GLU A 153 -9.53 -9.11 1.76
N TYR A 154 -8.66 -8.94 2.75
CA TYR A 154 -7.30 -8.49 2.50
C TYR A 154 -6.50 -9.55 1.74
N VAL A 155 -5.97 -9.18 0.59
CA VAL A 155 -5.05 -9.98 -0.22
C VAL A 155 -3.66 -9.34 -0.13
N PRO A 156 -2.70 -9.97 0.57
CA PRO A 156 -1.33 -9.46 0.58
C PRO A 156 -0.71 -9.58 -0.80
N HIS A 157 -0.10 -8.49 -1.30
CA HIS A 157 0.41 -8.42 -2.65
C HIS A 157 1.54 -7.41 -2.80
N VAL A 158 2.33 -7.57 -3.87
CA VAL A 158 3.29 -6.57 -4.35
C VAL A 158 2.79 -6.06 -5.69
N THR A 159 2.34 -4.82 -5.77
CA THR A 159 1.83 -4.21 -7.01
C THR A 159 2.93 -4.11 -8.06
N VAL A 160 2.63 -4.53 -9.28
CA VAL A 160 3.54 -4.50 -10.43
C VAL A 160 3.39 -3.21 -11.23
N GLY A 161 2.18 -2.66 -11.28
CA GLY A 161 1.83 -1.46 -12.03
C GLY A 161 0.32 -1.23 -11.98
N LEU A 162 -0.17 -0.27 -12.74
CA LEU A 162 -1.58 0.06 -12.87
C LEU A 162 -2.00 -0.11 -14.33
N TYR A 163 -3.21 -0.59 -14.61
CA TYR A 163 -3.68 -0.71 -15.99
C TYR A 163 -3.90 0.66 -16.62
N ALA A 164 -3.41 0.81 -17.87
CA ALA A 164 -3.56 2.04 -18.64
C ALA A 164 -4.94 2.19 -19.28
N ASP A 165 -5.69 1.09 -19.43
CA ASP A 165 -6.99 1.11 -20.10
C ASP A 165 -7.95 0.03 -19.54
N ALA A 166 -9.21 0.11 -19.95
CA ALA A 166 -10.23 -0.90 -19.71
C ALA A 166 -10.06 -2.04 -20.75
N LEU A 167 -9.32 -3.08 -20.38
CA LEU A 167 -8.94 -4.20 -21.23
C LEU A 167 -9.78 -5.45 -20.89
N PRO A 168 -10.19 -6.28 -21.85
CA PRO A 168 -10.85 -7.54 -21.56
C PRO A 168 -9.98 -8.44 -20.68
N THR A 169 -10.46 -8.80 -19.50
CA THR A 169 -9.69 -9.61 -18.53
C THR A 169 -9.29 -10.97 -19.09
N ALA A 170 -10.15 -11.56 -19.94
CA ALA A 170 -9.87 -12.79 -20.67
C ALA A 170 -8.67 -12.67 -21.64
N ALA A 171 -8.38 -11.47 -22.16
CA ALA A 171 -7.20 -11.22 -23.00
C ALA A 171 -5.94 -10.97 -22.17
N VAL A 172 -6.07 -10.43 -20.96
CA VAL A 172 -4.96 -10.14 -20.05
C VAL A 172 -4.47 -11.40 -19.32
N ALA A 173 -5.39 -12.21 -18.78
CA ALA A 173 -5.07 -13.36 -17.92
C ALA A 173 -4.06 -14.38 -18.50
N PRO A 174 -4.04 -14.69 -19.80
CA PRO A 174 -3.05 -15.61 -20.36
C PRO A 174 -1.60 -15.13 -20.19
N ARG A 175 -1.35 -13.82 -20.11
CA ARG A 175 -0.01 -13.26 -19.94
C ARG A 175 0.62 -13.59 -18.57
N PHE A 176 -0.18 -13.92 -17.57
CA PHE A 176 0.32 -14.23 -16.22
C PHE A 176 1.13 -15.53 -16.19
N ALA A 177 0.86 -16.48 -17.08
CA ALA A 177 1.60 -17.73 -17.18
C ALA A 177 3.09 -17.52 -17.49
N ALA A 178 3.45 -16.45 -18.20
CA ALA A 178 4.84 -16.10 -18.50
C ALA A 178 5.66 -15.73 -17.24
N CYS A 179 5.00 -15.46 -16.10
CA CYS A 179 5.63 -15.09 -14.84
C CYS A 179 5.61 -16.23 -13.81
N ALA A 180 5.31 -17.47 -14.24
CA ALA A 180 5.39 -18.64 -13.37
C ALA A 180 6.84 -18.87 -12.93
N ALA A 181 7.08 -18.83 -11.61
CA ALA A 181 8.40 -19.05 -11.03
C ALA A 181 8.25 -19.56 -9.57
N PRO A 182 9.25 -20.30 -9.05
CA PRO A 182 9.24 -20.72 -7.65
C PRO A 182 9.08 -19.53 -6.71
N PRO A 183 8.40 -19.67 -5.55
CA PRO A 183 8.26 -18.61 -4.58
C PRO A 183 9.60 -18.06 -4.10
N LEU A 184 9.69 -16.73 -3.94
CA LEU A 184 10.84 -16.07 -3.30
C LEU A 184 10.53 -15.92 -1.81
N HIS A 185 11.29 -16.61 -0.97
CA HIS A 185 11.17 -16.50 0.49
C HIS A 185 12.05 -15.38 1.02
N PHE A 186 11.52 -14.60 1.97
CA PHE A 186 12.30 -13.59 2.69
C PHE A 186 11.77 -13.43 4.11
N THR A 187 12.64 -13.02 5.02
CA THR A 187 12.28 -12.74 6.40
C THR A 187 11.87 -11.28 6.54
N VAL A 188 10.70 -11.04 7.12
CA VAL A 188 10.24 -9.72 7.53
C VAL A 188 10.81 -9.45 8.92
N GLU A 189 11.78 -8.56 9.02
CA GLU A 189 12.41 -8.13 10.26
C GLU A 189 11.83 -6.80 10.77
N ARG A 190 11.23 -6.02 9.86
CA ARG A 190 10.68 -4.69 10.15
C ARG A 190 9.49 -4.37 9.27
N ILE A 191 8.65 -3.46 9.76
CA ILE A 191 7.63 -2.77 8.96
C ILE A 191 7.93 -1.28 8.93
N CYS A 192 7.57 -0.62 7.85
CA CYS A 192 7.95 0.77 7.58
C CYS A 192 6.73 1.68 7.56
N LEU A 193 6.81 2.81 8.24
CA LEU A 193 5.94 3.96 7.99
C LEU A 193 6.50 4.71 6.79
N MET A 194 5.76 4.69 5.70
CA MET A 194 6.18 5.28 4.42
C MET A 194 5.23 6.39 4.00
N ARG A 195 5.71 7.27 3.12
CA ARG A 195 4.90 8.30 2.46
C ARG A 195 5.16 8.34 0.97
N TYR A 196 4.21 8.88 0.23
CA TYR A 196 4.37 9.27 -1.17
C TYR A 196 3.74 10.64 -1.44
N ALA A 197 4.17 11.29 -2.53
CA ALA A 197 3.57 12.53 -2.97
C ALA A 197 2.15 12.28 -3.48
N ALA A 198 1.15 12.94 -2.87
CA ALA A 198 -0.26 12.71 -3.19
C ALA A 198 -0.64 13.13 -4.62
N ALA A 199 0.08 14.10 -5.18
CA ALA A 199 -0.13 14.55 -6.57
C ALA A 199 0.44 13.58 -7.63
N GLU A 200 1.15 12.51 -7.22
CA GLU A 200 1.85 11.63 -8.15
C GLU A 200 1.34 10.17 -8.08
N ILE A 201 0.60 9.75 -9.10
CA ILE A 201 0.14 8.37 -9.24
C ILE A 201 1.34 7.44 -9.49
N GLY A 202 1.44 6.36 -8.72
CA GLY A 202 2.57 5.42 -8.81
C GLY A 202 3.92 6.03 -8.43
N GLY A 203 3.92 7.17 -7.72
CA GLY A 203 5.13 7.86 -7.27
C GLY A 203 5.92 7.07 -6.24
N ALA A 204 7.23 7.39 -6.11
CA ALA A 204 8.14 6.71 -5.21
C ALA A 204 7.72 6.83 -3.74
N LEU A 205 8.02 5.78 -2.96
CA LEU A 205 7.85 5.76 -1.51
C LEU A 205 9.11 6.31 -0.81
N SER A 206 8.91 7.00 0.32
CA SER A 206 9.98 7.41 1.24
C SER A 206 9.68 6.87 2.63
N THR A 207 10.63 6.15 3.22
CA THR A 207 10.51 5.63 4.59
C THR A 207 10.78 6.73 5.61
N LEU A 208 9.85 6.95 6.53
CA LEU A 208 9.94 7.92 7.63
C LEU A 208 10.44 7.25 8.92
N ALA A 209 9.91 6.07 9.20
CA ALA A 209 10.24 5.31 10.40
C ALA A 209 10.16 3.81 10.13
N GLU A 210 10.84 3.02 10.95
CA GLU A 210 10.86 1.57 10.91
C GLU A 210 10.49 1.02 12.29
N TRP A 211 9.57 0.07 12.33
CA TRP A 211 9.28 -0.73 13.50
C TRP A 211 10.06 -2.02 13.41
N ASP A 212 11.02 -2.21 14.31
CA ASP A 212 11.81 -3.45 14.43
C ASP A 212 11.01 -4.52 15.16
N LEU A 213 10.80 -5.66 14.51
CA LEU A 213 10.01 -6.78 15.06
C LEU A 213 10.76 -7.58 16.13
N ALA A 214 12.08 -7.55 16.16
CA ALA A 214 12.86 -8.23 17.19
C ALA A 214 13.01 -7.35 18.44
N ALA A 215 13.33 -6.08 18.24
CA ALA A 215 13.51 -5.11 19.32
C ALA A 215 12.20 -4.53 19.86
N HIS A 216 11.08 -4.68 19.12
CA HIS A 216 9.78 -4.06 19.41
C HIS A 216 9.90 -2.55 19.66
N ARG A 217 10.56 -1.86 18.71
CA ARG A 217 10.88 -0.44 18.83
C ARG A 217 10.69 0.28 17.50
N LEU A 218 10.15 1.51 17.57
CA LEU A 218 10.08 2.43 16.44
C LEU A 218 11.38 3.24 16.34
N HIS A 219 11.96 3.26 15.14
CA HIS A 219 13.13 4.06 14.80
C HIS A 219 12.77 5.06 13.70
N TRP A 220 12.86 6.33 13.99
CA TRP A 220 12.72 7.39 12.98
C TRP A 220 14.00 7.49 12.17
N ARG A 221 13.87 7.58 10.83
CA ARG A 221 15.01 7.76 9.91
C ARG A 221 15.70 9.11 10.11
N ASP A 222 14.90 10.12 10.48
CA ASP A 222 15.36 11.46 10.81
C ASP A 222 14.58 11.95 12.03
N ALA A 223 15.28 12.44 13.05
CA ALA A 223 14.68 12.92 14.29
C ALA A 223 13.74 14.12 14.08
N SER A 224 13.96 14.91 13.02
CA SER A 224 13.07 16.03 12.66
C SER A 224 11.79 15.56 11.95
N SER A 225 11.76 14.33 11.42
CA SER A 225 10.62 13.83 10.63
C SER A 225 9.34 13.72 11.42
N SER A 226 9.39 13.31 12.71
CA SER A 226 8.19 13.21 13.55
C SER A 226 7.61 14.58 13.87
N ALA A 227 8.45 15.55 14.22
CA ALA A 227 8.04 16.93 14.50
C ALA A 227 7.52 17.61 13.22
N ALA A 228 8.21 17.45 12.08
CA ALA A 228 7.80 18.04 10.81
C ALA A 228 6.49 17.44 10.28
N LEU A 229 6.21 16.15 10.55
CA LEU A 229 5.01 15.48 10.07
C LEU A 229 3.73 16.08 10.67
N PHE A 230 3.78 16.50 11.93
CA PHE A 230 2.63 17.04 12.68
C PHE A 230 2.72 18.55 12.99
N ALA A 231 3.86 19.20 12.72
CA ALA A 231 4.04 20.64 12.97
C ALA A 231 3.28 21.54 11.97
N ALA A 232 2.85 21.03 10.85
CA ALA A 232 2.12 21.78 9.82
C ALA A 232 0.69 22.19 10.25
N GLY A 233 0.23 21.77 11.42
CA GLY A 233 -1.13 22.03 11.94
C GLY A 233 -1.37 23.42 12.55
N THR A 234 -0.39 24.32 12.53
CA THR A 234 -0.52 25.61 13.24
C THR A 234 -0.84 26.82 12.35
N LEU A 235 -0.89 26.68 11.04
CA LEU A 235 -1.14 27.79 10.10
C LEU A 235 -2.27 27.43 9.11
N ASP A 236 -3.46 27.76 9.39
CA ASP A 236 -4.50 28.41 8.60
C ASP A 236 -5.93 28.03 9.04
N ARG A 237 -6.54 28.91 9.80
CA ARG A 237 -7.92 28.80 10.30
C ARG A 237 -8.98 29.35 9.31
N ALA A 238 -8.58 29.78 8.11
CA ALA A 238 -9.42 30.69 7.32
C ALA A 238 -10.26 30.09 6.20
N SER A 239 -10.16 28.77 5.89
CA SER A 239 -10.95 28.22 4.75
C SER A 239 -11.53 26.84 5.04
N ARG A 240 -12.55 26.77 5.89
CA ARG A 240 -13.40 25.58 6.03
C ARG A 240 -14.82 25.90 5.58
N SER A 241 -15.19 25.48 4.38
CA SER A 241 -16.57 25.39 3.93
C SER A 241 -16.81 24.06 3.23
N ALA A 242 -17.86 23.35 3.69
CA ALA A 242 -18.57 22.20 3.11
C ALA A 242 -17.73 20.99 2.59
N VAL A 243 -17.84 19.88 3.28
CA VAL A 243 -17.28 18.57 2.90
C VAL A 243 -18.27 17.83 1.99
N PRO A 244 -17.92 17.48 0.73
CA PRO A 244 -18.62 16.43 -0.03
C PRO A 244 -18.07 15.05 0.35
N ALA A 245 -18.88 13.99 0.14
CA ALA A 245 -18.59 12.60 0.45
C ALA A 245 -17.23 12.12 -0.06
N ALA A 246 -16.59 11.22 0.72
CA ALA A 246 -15.27 10.69 0.49
C ALA A 246 -15.04 10.21 -0.95
N ALA A 247 -14.15 10.89 -1.67
CA ALA A 247 -13.64 10.43 -2.95
C ALA A 247 -12.82 9.14 -2.72
N ARG A 248 -13.01 8.13 -3.55
CA ARG A 248 -12.24 6.87 -3.48
C ARG A 248 -10.77 7.14 -3.72
N HIS A 249 -9.90 6.45 -2.98
CA HIS A 249 -8.47 6.49 -3.20
C HIS A 249 -8.15 6.00 -4.62
N PRO A 250 -7.42 6.74 -5.45
CA PRO A 250 -7.19 6.39 -6.85
C PRO A 250 -6.33 5.14 -7.07
N GLU A 251 -5.64 4.64 -6.04
CA GLU A 251 -4.68 3.53 -6.14
C GLU A 251 -5.02 2.30 -5.26
N VAL A 252 -6.19 2.29 -4.61
CA VAL A 252 -6.56 1.17 -3.72
C VAL A 252 -7.56 0.25 -4.40
N SER A 253 -7.13 -0.96 -4.59
CA SER A 253 -7.94 -2.15 -4.91
C SER A 253 -7.68 -3.22 -3.90
#